data_42ad05adb6763f568caf6e32a0928ed3
#
_entry.id   42ad05adb6763f568caf6e32a0928ed3
#
_cell.length_a   1.000
_cell.length_b   1.000
_cell.length_c   1.000
_cell.angle_alpha   90.00
_cell.angle_beta   90.00
_cell.angle_gamma   90.00
#
_symmetry.space_group_name_H-M   'P 1'
#
loop_
_entity.id
_entity.type
_entity.pdbx_description
1 polymer ?
#
loop_
_entity_poly.entity_id
_entity_poly.type
_entity_poly.pdbx_seq_one_letter_code
_entity_poly.pdbx_strand_id
1 'polypeptide(L)'
;MSRTRNLSTGNIGEHFLHLAVPAGIGMLFTTLYNVVDVFFAGLLGTDAQAGLAISFQAFFIFITFGFGLSAAMTALVGNAIGAKDDSAACQLAVRGLGFGVLISALLIIVAIWVGPFLIKLVSTEGAYRDAGTRYFTVLLAAIPSFVMSFGINGLLQSQGDTVSMQRAQIGAFFANICLNPLLVFGLPGAWDGLGFDGIAVSTVISQTGVMIYVGRQLLKTELMAGWRPADLLPRVITSRAIAGQMLPTTMTMMVMMTAGFIVQYYLKTFGMAAVAAYGVALRVEQLFLLPVFGLTGALLPIVAQNYGAGEMARAREALFTCWKYGLIFMAVACPVLFFAAPLLMRLFTSDPDVIRIGVSYLRVDGFILPIYMMLFAINSFLQALKRPIWTLWIGIYRQSFGVAFFSWIYVYLLDLGVIGVWFGIATSVLTGLLLSLLITGHVAKQLLGGLWRRDAGTSTAPSD
;
A
#
# COMPACT_ATOMS: atom_id res chain seq x y z
N MET A 1 -11.73 -24.51 7.73
CA MET A 1 -11.51 -24.52 6.27
C MET A 1 -11.80 -23.10 5.77
N SER A 2 -10.80 -22.35 5.30
CA SER A 2 -11.06 -21.11 4.58
C SER A 2 -11.65 -21.50 3.23
N ARG A 3 -12.94 -21.27 3.05
CA ARG A 3 -13.61 -21.54 1.77
C ARG A 3 -13.02 -20.56 0.75
N THR A 4 -12.34 -21.07 -0.26
CA THR A 4 -12.03 -20.33 -1.49
C THR A 4 -13.33 -19.73 -2.01
N ARG A 5 -13.39 -18.40 -2.13
CA ARG A 5 -14.59 -17.71 -2.61
C ARG A 5 -14.47 -17.46 -4.10
N ASN A 6 -15.42 -17.97 -4.86
CA ASN A 6 -15.50 -17.62 -6.28
C ASN A 6 -16.01 -16.17 -6.42
N LEU A 7 -15.15 -15.28 -6.90
CA LEU A 7 -15.47 -13.85 -7.08
C LEU A 7 -16.07 -13.56 -8.46
N SER A 8 -16.10 -14.55 -9.37
CA SER A 8 -16.69 -14.39 -10.71
C SER A 8 -18.21 -14.60 -10.73
N THR A 9 -18.81 -15.04 -9.61
CA THR A 9 -20.24 -15.28 -9.46
C THR A 9 -20.81 -14.58 -8.24
N GLY A 10 -22.11 -14.40 -8.15
CA GLY A 10 -22.77 -13.76 -6.98
C GLY A 10 -22.76 -12.22 -7.06
N ASN A 11 -23.15 -11.56 -5.95
CA ASN A 11 -23.27 -10.11 -5.87
C ASN A 11 -21.90 -9.46 -5.65
N ILE A 12 -21.48 -8.55 -6.52
CA ILE A 12 -20.20 -7.84 -6.45
C ILE A 12 -20.11 -7.00 -5.17
N GLY A 13 -21.22 -6.37 -4.74
CA GLY A 13 -21.22 -5.57 -3.52
C GLY A 13 -20.93 -6.39 -2.26
N GLU A 14 -21.45 -7.62 -2.18
CA GLU A 14 -21.13 -8.53 -1.07
C GLU A 14 -19.67 -8.98 -1.08
N HIS A 15 -19.09 -9.17 -2.26
CA HIS A 15 -17.65 -9.46 -2.38
C HIS A 15 -16.81 -8.31 -1.84
N PHE A 16 -17.18 -7.05 -2.17
CA PHE A 16 -16.49 -5.89 -1.62
C PHE A 16 -16.55 -5.85 -0.11
N LEU A 17 -17.73 -5.98 0.50
CA LEU A 17 -17.85 -5.94 1.95
C LEU A 17 -17.03 -7.04 2.63
N HIS A 18 -17.04 -8.24 2.05
CA HIS A 18 -16.31 -9.39 2.58
C HIS A 18 -14.78 -9.27 2.50
N LEU A 19 -14.28 -8.55 1.49
CA LEU A 19 -12.84 -8.39 1.27
C LEU A 19 -12.32 -7.07 1.84
N ALA A 20 -13.05 -5.96 1.63
CA ALA A 20 -12.59 -4.62 2.00
C ALA A 20 -12.57 -4.39 3.51
N VAL A 21 -13.61 -4.88 4.24
CA VAL A 21 -13.69 -4.67 5.68
C VAL A 21 -12.53 -5.37 6.41
N PRO A 22 -12.25 -6.66 6.20
CA PRO A 22 -11.10 -7.30 6.82
C PRO A 22 -9.76 -6.68 6.39
N ALA A 23 -9.62 -6.31 5.11
CA ALA A 23 -8.40 -5.65 4.64
C ALA A 23 -8.18 -4.29 5.33
N GLY A 24 -9.23 -3.47 5.45
CA GLY A 24 -9.17 -2.19 6.15
C GLY A 24 -8.83 -2.34 7.64
N ILE A 25 -9.43 -3.31 8.32
CA ILE A 25 -9.10 -3.62 9.72
C ILE A 25 -7.62 -4.07 9.83
N GLY A 26 -7.15 -4.92 8.91
CA GLY A 26 -5.75 -5.34 8.88
C GLY A 26 -4.80 -4.15 8.75
N MET A 27 -5.12 -3.19 7.87
CA MET A 27 -4.33 -1.96 7.69
C MET A 27 -4.34 -1.06 8.94
N LEU A 28 -5.50 -0.96 9.62
CA LEU A 28 -5.60 -0.22 10.88
C LEU A 28 -4.65 -0.82 11.92
N PHE A 29 -4.64 -2.15 12.10
CA PHE A 29 -3.74 -2.81 13.05
C PHE A 29 -2.27 -2.70 12.65
N THR A 30 -1.95 -2.67 11.36
CA THR A 30 -0.60 -2.37 10.88
C THR A 30 -0.18 -0.94 11.26
N THR A 31 -1.08 0.03 11.15
CA THR A 31 -0.81 1.41 11.56
C THR A 31 -0.61 1.51 13.07
N LEU A 32 -1.48 0.86 13.86
CA LEU A 32 -1.36 0.82 15.33
C LEU A 32 -0.07 0.15 15.78
N TYR A 33 0.36 -0.90 15.07
CA TYR A 33 1.65 -1.55 15.29
C TYR A 33 2.81 -0.55 15.20
N ASN A 34 2.86 0.26 14.13
CA ASN A 34 3.89 1.29 13.98
C ASN A 34 3.82 2.37 15.08
N VAL A 35 2.61 2.72 15.54
CA VAL A 35 2.44 3.66 16.67
C VAL A 35 3.06 3.11 17.95
N VAL A 36 2.92 1.81 18.20
CA VAL A 36 3.55 1.15 19.36
C VAL A 36 5.08 1.25 19.30
N ASP A 37 5.67 0.97 18.12
CA ASP A 37 7.13 1.08 17.97
C ASP A 37 7.63 2.51 18.20
N VAL A 38 6.92 3.53 17.67
CA VAL A 38 7.25 4.94 17.89
C VAL A 38 7.10 5.32 19.36
N PHE A 39 6.09 4.79 20.06
CA PHE A 39 5.89 5.02 21.50
C PHE A 39 7.07 4.48 22.32
N PHE A 40 7.48 3.23 22.09
CA PHE A 40 8.63 2.65 22.82
C PHE A 40 9.94 3.35 22.46
N ALA A 41 10.15 3.76 21.21
CA ALA A 41 11.30 4.59 20.84
C ALA A 41 11.31 5.93 21.59
N GLY A 42 10.13 6.53 21.79
CA GLY A 42 9.99 7.78 22.56
C GLY A 42 10.37 7.65 24.02
N LEU A 43 10.09 6.49 24.65
CA LEU A 43 10.52 6.23 26.03
C LEU A 43 12.05 6.13 26.17
N LEU A 44 12.76 5.82 25.08
CA LEU A 44 14.24 5.74 25.05
C LEU A 44 14.91 7.07 24.71
N GLY A 45 14.14 8.06 24.25
CA GLY A 45 14.60 9.40 23.97
C GLY A 45 14.47 9.83 22.51
N THR A 46 14.78 11.11 22.27
CA THR A 46 14.61 11.75 20.96
C THR A 46 15.52 11.18 19.88
N ASP A 47 16.75 10.77 20.22
CA ASP A 47 17.68 10.13 19.29
C ASP A 47 17.16 8.77 18.80
N ALA A 48 16.52 8.00 19.68
CA ALA A 48 15.90 6.73 19.33
C ALA A 48 14.70 6.94 18.38
N GLN A 49 13.84 7.92 18.66
CA GLN A 49 12.73 8.26 17.76
C GLN A 49 13.20 8.73 16.39
N ALA A 50 14.20 9.60 16.34
CA ALA A 50 14.79 10.06 15.08
C ALA A 50 15.46 8.92 14.32
N GLY A 51 16.21 8.06 15.02
CA GLY A 51 16.83 6.86 14.46
C GLY A 51 15.81 5.90 13.87
N LEU A 52 14.68 5.65 14.57
CA LEU A 52 13.57 4.84 14.07
C LEU A 52 12.98 5.43 12.78
N ALA A 53 12.73 6.75 12.75
CA ALA A 53 12.12 7.41 11.62
C ALA A 53 12.96 7.30 10.34
N ILE A 54 14.27 7.60 10.41
CA ILE A 54 15.18 7.53 9.25
C ILE A 54 15.38 6.08 8.78
N SER A 55 15.46 5.12 9.72
CA SER A 55 15.60 3.71 9.40
C SER A 55 14.36 3.17 8.70
N PHE A 56 13.16 3.49 9.22
CA PHE A 56 11.90 3.06 8.62
C PHE A 56 11.72 3.63 7.22
N GLN A 57 12.10 4.90 6.99
CA GLN A 57 12.05 5.52 5.67
C GLN A 57 12.95 4.80 4.66
N ALA A 58 14.18 4.45 5.05
CA ALA A 58 15.08 3.66 4.22
C ALA A 58 14.55 2.23 4.01
N PHE A 59 14.03 1.58 5.06
CA PHE A 59 13.51 0.22 5.01
C PHE A 59 12.23 0.10 4.17
N PHE A 60 11.39 1.14 4.15
CA PHE A 60 10.15 1.14 3.37
C PHE A 60 10.39 0.92 1.88
N ILE A 61 11.53 1.39 1.34
CA ILE A 61 11.92 1.15 -0.07
C ILE A 61 11.95 -0.36 -0.35
N PHE A 62 12.46 -1.17 0.57
CA PHE A 62 12.52 -2.63 0.42
C PHE A 62 11.15 -3.29 0.63
N ILE A 63 10.32 -2.75 1.50
CA ILE A 63 8.94 -3.22 1.71
C ILE A 63 8.09 -3.04 0.44
N THR A 64 8.33 -2.00 -0.37
CA THR A 64 7.56 -1.76 -1.61
C THR A 64 7.64 -2.92 -2.59
N PHE A 65 8.72 -3.71 -2.58
CA PHE A 65 8.84 -4.94 -3.38
C PHE A 65 7.84 -6.02 -2.91
N GLY A 66 7.55 -6.09 -1.61
CA GLY A 66 6.51 -6.94 -1.07
C GLY A 66 5.12 -6.56 -1.58
N PHE A 67 4.78 -5.27 -1.56
CA PHE A 67 3.52 -4.77 -2.14
C PHE A 67 3.42 -5.07 -3.63
N GLY A 68 4.50 -4.86 -4.39
CA GLY A 68 4.56 -5.21 -5.81
C GLY A 68 4.35 -6.70 -6.05
N LEU A 69 4.98 -7.56 -5.23
CA LEU A 69 4.82 -9.02 -5.32
C LEU A 69 3.38 -9.44 -4.98
N SER A 70 2.78 -8.84 -3.94
CA SER A 70 1.37 -9.08 -3.59
C SER A 70 0.43 -8.79 -4.75
N ALA A 71 0.56 -7.61 -5.35
CA ALA A 71 -0.28 -7.21 -6.49
C ALA A 71 -0.07 -8.14 -7.71
N ALA A 72 1.19 -8.52 -7.99
CA ALA A 72 1.52 -9.44 -9.07
C ALA A 72 0.89 -10.83 -8.85
N MET A 73 1.01 -11.38 -7.63
CA MET A 73 0.40 -12.66 -7.29
C MET A 73 -1.12 -12.61 -7.38
N THR A 74 -1.74 -11.57 -6.81
CA THR A 74 -3.20 -11.40 -6.86
C THR A 74 -3.70 -11.31 -8.30
N ALA A 75 -3.03 -10.53 -9.16
CA ALA A 75 -3.43 -10.36 -10.54
C ALA A 75 -3.24 -11.63 -11.38
N LEU A 76 -2.05 -12.25 -11.33
CA LEU A 76 -1.72 -13.39 -12.18
C LEU A 76 -2.49 -14.64 -11.77
N VAL A 77 -2.48 -14.96 -10.48
CA VAL A 77 -3.16 -16.16 -9.96
C VAL A 77 -4.68 -15.96 -9.97
N GLY A 78 -5.18 -14.76 -9.63
CA GLY A 78 -6.61 -14.45 -9.73
C GLY A 78 -7.16 -14.61 -11.16
N ASN A 79 -6.39 -14.19 -12.17
CA ASN A 79 -6.74 -14.42 -13.57
C ASN A 79 -6.77 -15.91 -13.93
N ALA A 80 -5.81 -16.71 -13.46
CA ALA A 80 -5.77 -18.15 -13.72
C ALA A 80 -6.94 -18.87 -13.04
N ILE A 81 -7.25 -18.52 -11.79
CA ILE A 81 -8.43 -19.05 -11.07
C ILE A 81 -9.73 -18.68 -11.84
N GLY A 82 -9.86 -17.44 -12.27
CA GLY A 82 -11.02 -17.01 -13.06
C GLY A 82 -11.17 -17.79 -14.36
N ALA A 83 -10.07 -18.08 -15.06
CA ALA A 83 -10.03 -18.90 -16.27
C ALA A 83 -10.28 -20.39 -16.00
N LYS A 84 -10.41 -20.81 -14.72
CA LYS A 84 -10.50 -22.21 -14.28
C LYS A 84 -9.31 -23.06 -14.72
N ASP A 85 -8.13 -22.41 -14.85
CA ASP A 85 -6.87 -23.10 -15.13
C ASP A 85 -6.12 -23.33 -13.81
N ASP A 86 -6.55 -24.37 -13.08
CA ASP A 86 -6.00 -24.72 -11.79
C ASP A 86 -4.51 -25.08 -11.88
N SER A 87 -4.09 -25.68 -13.02
CA SER A 87 -2.68 -26.02 -13.25
C SER A 87 -1.80 -24.77 -13.35
N ALA A 88 -2.24 -23.77 -14.13
CA ALA A 88 -1.54 -22.50 -14.22
C ALA A 88 -1.56 -21.74 -12.88
N ALA A 89 -2.69 -21.75 -12.18
CA ALA A 89 -2.82 -21.11 -10.86
C ALA A 89 -1.82 -21.71 -9.85
N CYS A 90 -1.77 -23.05 -9.71
CA CYS A 90 -0.83 -23.74 -8.84
C CYS A 90 0.63 -23.47 -9.23
N GLN A 91 0.95 -23.56 -10.54
CA GLN A 91 2.31 -23.28 -11.01
C GLN A 91 2.76 -21.83 -10.74
N LEU A 92 1.88 -20.85 -10.98
CA LEU A 92 2.14 -19.44 -10.68
C LEU A 92 2.32 -19.22 -9.18
N ALA A 93 1.50 -19.86 -8.34
CA ALA A 93 1.58 -19.73 -6.89
C ALA A 93 2.91 -20.29 -6.36
N VAL A 94 3.25 -21.54 -6.68
CA VAL A 94 4.44 -22.20 -6.15
C VAL A 94 5.73 -21.52 -6.65
N ARG A 95 5.82 -21.26 -7.97
CA ARG A 95 6.99 -20.55 -8.53
C ARG A 95 7.07 -19.10 -8.10
N GLY A 96 5.92 -18.47 -7.82
CA GLY A 96 5.85 -17.13 -7.25
C GLY A 96 6.44 -17.07 -5.84
N LEU A 97 6.21 -18.09 -5.01
CA LEU A 97 6.88 -18.21 -3.72
C LEU A 97 8.40 -18.36 -3.88
N GLY A 98 8.86 -19.24 -4.80
CA GLY A 98 10.28 -19.36 -5.10
C GLY A 98 10.91 -18.07 -5.60
N PHE A 99 10.20 -17.32 -6.48
CA PHE A 99 10.62 -15.99 -6.91
C PHE A 99 10.67 -15.00 -5.73
N GLY A 100 9.69 -15.06 -4.81
CA GLY A 100 9.69 -14.24 -3.59
C GLY A 100 10.90 -14.50 -2.69
N VAL A 101 11.31 -15.76 -2.54
CA VAL A 101 12.54 -16.11 -1.80
C VAL A 101 13.77 -15.53 -2.50
N LEU A 102 13.87 -15.71 -3.82
CA LEU A 102 14.99 -15.18 -4.61
C LEU A 102 15.09 -13.66 -4.51
N ILE A 103 13.97 -12.94 -4.67
CA ILE A 103 13.97 -11.48 -4.59
C ILE A 103 14.29 -11.01 -3.17
N SER A 104 13.83 -11.72 -2.14
CA SER A 104 14.16 -11.40 -0.73
C SER A 104 15.65 -11.51 -0.47
N ALA A 105 16.30 -12.57 -0.97
CA ALA A 105 17.75 -12.75 -0.86
C ALA A 105 18.51 -11.63 -1.60
N LEU A 106 18.08 -11.28 -2.81
CA LEU A 106 18.66 -10.16 -3.57
C LEU A 106 18.49 -8.83 -2.83
N LEU A 107 17.30 -8.58 -2.28
CA LEU A 107 17.01 -7.35 -1.53
C LEU A 107 17.86 -7.22 -0.27
N ILE A 108 18.15 -8.31 0.45
CA ILE A 108 19.07 -8.26 1.60
C ILE A 108 20.46 -7.84 1.14
N ILE A 109 20.99 -8.46 0.06
CA ILE A 109 22.30 -8.11 -0.48
C ILE A 109 22.35 -6.64 -0.87
N VAL A 110 21.34 -6.14 -1.59
CA VAL A 110 21.24 -4.73 -1.96
C VAL A 110 21.12 -3.84 -0.72
N ALA A 111 20.30 -4.24 0.26
CA ALA A 111 20.06 -3.44 1.47
C ALA A 111 21.29 -3.30 2.37
N ILE A 112 22.17 -4.30 2.41
CA ILE A 112 23.45 -4.20 3.15
C ILE A 112 24.32 -3.07 2.59
N TRP A 113 24.34 -2.89 1.27
CA TRP A 113 25.16 -1.87 0.63
C TRP A 113 24.46 -0.52 0.50
N VAL A 114 23.19 -0.52 0.11
CA VAL A 114 22.41 0.69 -0.19
C VAL A 114 21.83 1.32 1.09
N GLY A 115 21.45 0.51 2.07
CA GLY A 115 20.79 1.00 3.29
C GLY A 115 21.58 2.04 4.06
N PRO A 116 22.87 1.80 4.41
CA PRO A 116 23.68 2.81 5.08
C PRO A 116 23.87 4.08 4.27
N PHE A 117 23.94 3.97 2.94
CA PHE A 117 23.98 5.14 2.05
C PHE A 117 22.69 5.94 2.11
N LEU A 118 21.52 5.29 2.07
CA LEU A 118 20.22 5.96 2.18
C LEU A 118 20.07 6.68 3.52
N ILE A 119 20.51 6.07 4.62
CA ILE A 119 20.47 6.68 5.94
C ILE A 119 21.37 7.92 5.98
N LYS A 120 22.60 7.82 5.44
CA LYS A 120 23.51 8.98 5.34
C LYS A 120 22.94 10.13 4.51
N LEU A 121 22.18 9.81 3.46
CA LEU A 121 21.59 10.82 2.59
C LEU A 121 20.53 11.68 3.30
N VAL A 122 19.80 11.10 4.26
CA VAL A 122 18.67 11.74 4.97
C VAL A 122 19.01 12.18 6.39
N SER A 123 20.26 11.96 6.84
CA SER A 123 20.71 12.28 8.22
C SER A 123 22.04 13.04 8.25
N THR A 124 22.19 13.89 9.24
CA THR A 124 23.49 14.48 9.61
C THR A 124 24.22 13.55 10.58
N GLU A 125 25.51 13.79 10.84
CA GLU A 125 26.28 13.02 11.82
C GLU A 125 25.74 13.23 13.23
N GLY A 126 25.68 12.15 14.01
CA GLY A 126 25.18 12.17 15.38
C GLY A 126 24.67 10.82 15.86
N ALA A 127 24.39 10.73 17.16
CA ALA A 127 23.95 9.51 17.83
C ALA A 127 22.70 8.87 17.19
N TYR A 128 21.78 9.70 16.69
CA TYR A 128 20.55 9.21 16.04
C TYR A 128 20.84 8.49 14.70
N ARG A 129 21.88 8.91 13.93
CA ARG A 129 22.31 8.21 12.71
C ARG A 129 22.87 6.83 13.04
N ASP A 130 23.70 6.74 14.08
CA ASP A 130 24.31 5.48 14.49
C ASP A 130 23.25 4.53 15.02
N ALA A 131 22.32 5.02 15.84
CA ALA A 131 21.16 4.27 16.31
C ALA A 131 20.31 3.79 15.13
N GLY A 132 20.00 4.67 14.17
CA GLY A 132 19.24 4.34 12.96
C GLY A 132 19.93 3.30 12.09
N THR A 133 21.25 3.37 11.94
CA THR A 133 22.01 2.39 11.16
C THR A 133 22.01 1.01 11.83
N ARG A 134 22.17 0.94 13.15
CA ARG A 134 22.05 -0.32 13.89
C ARG A 134 20.67 -0.92 13.79
N TYR A 135 19.64 -0.10 14.02
CA TYR A 135 18.23 -0.53 13.90
C TYR A 135 17.93 -1.08 12.51
N PHE A 136 18.34 -0.38 11.45
CA PHE A 136 18.20 -0.82 10.07
C PHE A 136 18.90 -2.16 9.82
N THR A 137 20.11 -2.32 10.37
CA THR A 137 20.88 -3.57 10.20
C THR A 137 20.14 -4.78 10.81
N VAL A 138 19.51 -4.61 11.97
CA VAL A 138 18.66 -5.64 12.57
C VAL A 138 17.42 -5.92 11.71
N LEU A 139 16.80 -4.86 11.17
CA LEU A 139 15.62 -5.00 10.29
C LEU A 139 15.90 -5.75 8.97
N LEU A 140 17.15 -5.85 8.53
CA LEU A 140 17.48 -6.65 7.34
C LEU A 140 16.96 -8.09 7.45
N ALA A 141 16.98 -8.66 8.66
CA ALA A 141 16.44 -9.99 8.92
C ALA A 141 14.92 -10.09 8.73
N ALA A 142 14.20 -8.95 8.75
CA ALA A 142 12.76 -8.90 8.52
C ALA A 142 12.39 -8.84 7.04
N ILE A 143 13.31 -8.47 6.12
CA ILE A 143 13.01 -8.34 4.68
C ILE A 143 12.33 -9.60 4.11
N PRO A 144 12.83 -10.82 4.33
CA PRO A 144 12.17 -12.03 3.83
C PRO A 144 10.76 -12.18 4.39
N SER A 145 10.59 -11.90 5.70
CA SER A 145 9.30 -12.03 6.37
C SER A 145 8.27 -11.05 5.79
N PHE A 146 8.63 -9.81 5.52
CA PHE A 146 7.76 -8.83 4.88
C PHE A 146 7.43 -9.22 3.43
N VAL A 147 8.45 -9.46 2.60
CA VAL A 147 8.26 -9.75 1.17
C VAL A 147 7.43 -11.03 0.99
N MET A 148 7.75 -12.09 1.74
CA MET A 148 7.00 -13.34 1.67
C MET A 148 5.59 -13.22 2.23
N SER A 149 5.39 -12.52 3.34
CA SER A 149 4.04 -12.28 3.89
C SER A 149 3.14 -11.57 2.89
N PHE A 150 3.65 -10.54 2.22
CA PHE A 150 2.90 -9.83 1.18
C PHE A 150 2.67 -10.69 -0.05
N GLY A 151 3.66 -11.45 -0.53
CA GLY A 151 3.50 -12.38 -1.64
C GLY A 151 2.43 -13.45 -1.35
N ILE A 152 2.48 -14.06 -0.16
CA ILE A 152 1.49 -15.03 0.32
C ILE A 152 0.11 -14.38 0.47
N ASN A 153 0.04 -13.15 0.99
CA ASN A 153 -1.20 -12.40 1.08
C ASN A 153 -1.83 -12.18 -0.30
N GLY A 154 -1.03 -11.90 -1.33
CA GLY A 154 -1.51 -11.80 -2.71
C GLY A 154 -2.13 -13.11 -3.22
N LEU A 155 -1.55 -14.26 -2.86
CA LEU A 155 -2.09 -15.58 -3.18
C LEU A 155 -3.40 -15.87 -2.43
N LEU A 156 -3.52 -15.48 -1.17
CA LEU A 156 -4.75 -15.61 -0.39
C LEU A 156 -5.84 -14.68 -0.93
N GLN A 157 -5.50 -13.43 -1.23
CA GLN A 157 -6.42 -12.46 -1.83
C GLN A 157 -6.95 -12.94 -3.19
N SER A 158 -6.11 -13.56 -4.02
CA SER A 158 -6.53 -14.12 -5.31
C SER A 158 -7.63 -15.18 -5.18
N GLN A 159 -7.74 -15.81 -3.99
CA GLN A 159 -8.76 -16.78 -3.63
C GLN A 159 -9.93 -16.18 -2.83
N GLY A 160 -9.94 -14.85 -2.64
CA GLY A 160 -10.96 -14.15 -1.87
C GLY A 160 -10.77 -14.21 -0.34
N ASP A 161 -9.57 -14.52 0.14
CA ASP A 161 -9.25 -14.52 1.58
C ASP A 161 -8.41 -13.30 1.97
N THR A 162 -9.02 -12.32 2.61
CA THR A 162 -8.37 -11.18 3.26
C THR A 162 -8.36 -11.31 4.79
N VAL A 163 -9.17 -12.24 5.32
CA VAL A 163 -9.33 -12.45 6.77
C VAL A 163 -8.06 -13.04 7.39
N SER A 164 -7.37 -13.90 6.66
CA SER A 164 -6.13 -14.52 7.15
C SER A 164 -5.06 -13.48 7.44
N MET A 165 -4.85 -12.51 6.54
CA MET A 165 -3.90 -11.42 6.77
C MET A 165 -4.35 -10.47 7.89
N GLN A 166 -5.65 -10.16 7.96
CA GLN A 166 -6.21 -9.38 9.05
C GLN A 166 -5.89 -10.00 10.42
N ARG A 167 -6.16 -11.30 10.58
CA ARG A 167 -5.88 -12.01 11.84
C ARG A 167 -4.39 -12.02 12.17
N ALA A 168 -3.55 -12.19 11.16
CA ALA A 168 -2.09 -12.12 11.33
C ALA A 168 -1.64 -10.76 11.85
N GLN A 169 -2.16 -9.66 11.30
CA GLN A 169 -1.81 -8.30 11.72
C GLN A 169 -2.32 -7.98 13.11
N ILE A 170 -3.53 -8.42 13.46
CA ILE A 170 -4.04 -8.30 14.83
C ILE A 170 -3.12 -9.05 15.81
N GLY A 171 -2.76 -10.30 15.48
CA GLY A 171 -1.83 -11.08 16.31
C GLY A 171 -0.47 -10.43 16.44
N ALA A 172 0.09 -9.88 15.34
CA ALA A 172 1.36 -9.17 15.36
C ALA A 172 1.32 -7.90 16.23
N PHE A 173 0.23 -7.14 16.19
CA PHE A 173 0.03 -5.97 17.03
C PHE A 173 0.10 -6.31 18.52
N PHE A 174 -0.64 -7.31 18.96
CA PHE A 174 -0.61 -7.73 20.37
C PHE A 174 0.74 -8.37 20.76
N ALA A 175 1.34 -9.15 19.86
CA ALA A 175 2.67 -9.69 20.09
C ALA A 175 3.72 -8.56 20.26
N ASN A 176 3.65 -7.51 19.42
CA ASN A 176 4.54 -6.38 19.48
C ASN A 176 4.40 -5.58 20.78
N ILE A 177 3.16 -5.37 21.30
CA ILE A 177 2.91 -4.75 22.60
C ILE A 177 3.58 -5.53 23.73
N CYS A 178 3.61 -6.86 23.65
CA CYS A 178 4.24 -7.70 24.67
C CYS A 178 5.75 -7.83 24.48
N LEU A 179 6.22 -7.94 23.24
CA LEU A 179 7.62 -8.14 22.91
C LEU A 179 8.46 -6.87 23.10
N ASN A 180 7.92 -5.69 22.79
CA ASN A 180 8.67 -4.44 22.93
C ASN A 180 9.14 -4.21 24.36
N PRO A 181 8.31 -4.19 25.42
CA PRO A 181 8.81 -3.99 26.77
C PRO A 181 9.78 -5.09 27.21
N LEU A 182 9.51 -6.34 26.83
CA LEU A 182 10.36 -7.47 27.16
C LEU A 182 11.75 -7.37 26.53
N LEU A 183 11.82 -7.00 25.24
CA LEU A 183 13.08 -6.94 24.50
C LEU A 183 13.82 -5.61 24.70
N VAL A 184 13.09 -4.51 24.96
CA VAL A 184 13.69 -3.19 25.20
C VAL A 184 14.26 -3.08 26.60
N PHE A 185 13.46 -3.41 27.62
CA PHE A 185 13.83 -3.20 29.02
C PHE A 185 14.34 -4.46 29.72
N GLY A 186 14.13 -5.64 29.11
CA GLY A 186 14.52 -6.90 29.72
C GLY A 186 13.56 -7.39 30.81
N LEU A 187 14.04 -8.33 31.61
CA LEU A 187 13.35 -8.87 32.77
C LEU A 187 14.19 -8.59 34.03
N PRO A 188 13.67 -7.89 35.01
CA PRO A 188 14.41 -7.60 36.25
C PRO A 188 15.00 -8.88 36.86
N GLY A 189 16.32 -8.88 37.07
CA GLY A 189 17.05 -10.01 37.65
C GLY A 189 17.32 -11.20 36.72
N ALA A 190 16.90 -11.15 35.46
CA ALA A 190 17.15 -12.19 34.48
C ALA A 190 18.02 -11.74 33.31
N TRP A 191 17.76 -10.57 32.73
CA TRP A 191 18.56 -9.97 31.67
C TRP A 191 18.22 -8.48 31.46
N ASP A 192 19.20 -7.67 30.95
CA ASP A 192 19.11 -6.20 30.93
C ASP A 192 18.37 -5.64 29.68
N GLY A 193 17.85 -6.47 28.79
CA GLY A 193 17.22 -6.04 27.54
C GLY A 193 18.23 -5.60 26.47
N LEU A 194 17.70 -5.26 25.29
CA LEU A 194 18.45 -4.84 24.11
C LEU A 194 18.37 -3.33 23.85
N GLY A 195 17.67 -2.58 24.70
CA GLY A 195 17.44 -1.17 24.47
C GLY A 195 16.73 -0.91 23.14
N PHE A 196 17.21 0.07 22.38
CA PHE A 196 16.60 0.47 21.12
C PHE A 196 16.56 -0.66 20.05
N ASP A 197 17.61 -1.50 20.02
CA ASP A 197 17.67 -2.62 19.07
C ASP A 197 16.58 -3.66 19.37
N GLY A 198 16.06 -3.72 20.61
CA GLY A 198 14.94 -4.57 21.01
C GLY A 198 13.66 -4.31 20.24
N ILE A 199 13.37 -3.07 19.82
CA ILE A 199 12.21 -2.73 18.97
C ILE A 199 12.37 -3.39 17.59
N ALA A 200 13.57 -3.34 16.99
CA ALA A 200 13.83 -3.98 15.71
C ALA A 200 13.70 -5.51 15.79
N VAL A 201 14.22 -6.12 16.86
CA VAL A 201 14.09 -7.58 17.09
C VAL A 201 12.63 -7.97 17.30
N SER A 202 11.84 -7.18 18.03
CA SER A 202 10.40 -7.37 18.18
C SER A 202 9.70 -7.39 16.83
N THR A 203 10.07 -6.45 15.95
CA THR A 203 9.54 -6.38 14.58
C THR A 203 9.92 -7.61 13.76
N VAL A 204 11.17 -8.07 13.81
CA VAL A 204 11.60 -9.29 13.12
C VAL A 204 10.80 -10.50 13.59
N ILE A 205 10.64 -10.69 14.90
CA ILE A 205 9.89 -11.82 15.49
C ILE A 205 8.42 -11.75 15.07
N SER A 206 7.79 -10.60 15.25
CA SER A 206 6.36 -10.42 14.96
C SER A 206 6.06 -10.65 13.48
N GLN A 207 6.86 -10.08 12.57
CA GLN A 207 6.65 -10.24 11.12
C GLN A 207 6.99 -11.64 10.62
N THR A 208 7.94 -12.33 11.27
CA THR A 208 8.19 -13.75 11.03
C THR A 208 6.99 -14.59 11.46
N GLY A 209 6.36 -14.25 12.59
CA GLY A 209 5.10 -14.84 13.03
C GLY A 209 3.96 -14.64 12.04
N VAL A 210 3.83 -13.43 11.47
CA VAL A 210 2.88 -13.14 10.38
C VAL A 210 3.15 -14.07 9.19
N MET A 211 4.38 -14.13 8.70
CA MET A 211 4.77 -14.95 7.56
C MET A 211 4.42 -16.44 7.79
N ILE A 212 4.76 -16.97 8.96
CA ILE A 212 4.48 -18.38 9.32
C ILE A 212 2.95 -18.61 9.37
N TYR A 213 2.20 -17.69 9.95
CA TYR A 213 0.74 -17.84 10.06
C TYR A 213 0.06 -17.82 8.69
N VAL A 214 0.32 -16.79 7.86
CA VAL A 214 -0.28 -16.71 6.51
C VAL A 214 0.22 -17.84 5.61
N GLY A 215 1.48 -18.27 5.75
CA GLY A 215 2.04 -19.44 5.07
C GLY A 215 1.27 -20.72 5.42
N ARG A 216 0.99 -20.95 6.70
CA ARG A 216 0.17 -22.09 7.15
C ARG A 216 -1.26 -22.04 6.60
N GLN A 217 -1.85 -20.84 6.45
CA GLN A 217 -3.17 -20.72 5.83
C GLN A 217 -3.11 -21.04 4.33
N LEU A 218 -2.09 -20.56 3.63
CA LEU A 218 -1.90 -20.85 2.21
C LEU A 218 -1.71 -22.36 1.95
N LEU A 219 -0.91 -23.05 2.76
CA LEU A 219 -0.69 -24.51 2.65
C LEU A 219 -1.96 -25.35 2.80
N LYS A 220 -3.05 -24.80 3.37
CA LYS A 220 -4.34 -25.46 3.48
C LYS A 220 -5.24 -25.24 2.25
N THR A 221 -4.80 -24.45 1.28
CA THR A 221 -5.57 -24.14 0.08
C THR A 221 -5.25 -25.10 -1.05
N GLU A 222 -6.16 -25.21 -2.01
CA GLU A 222 -6.01 -26.06 -3.20
C GLU A 222 -4.85 -25.59 -4.10
N LEU A 223 -4.46 -24.32 -4.04
CA LEU A 223 -3.29 -23.80 -4.77
C LEU A 223 -1.97 -24.50 -4.41
N MET A 224 -1.92 -25.07 -3.22
CA MET A 224 -0.73 -25.80 -2.74
C MET A 224 -0.93 -27.31 -2.75
N ALA A 225 -2.00 -27.82 -3.39
CA ALA A 225 -2.23 -29.25 -3.49
C ALA A 225 -1.20 -29.92 -4.40
N GLY A 226 -0.50 -30.93 -3.88
CA GLY A 226 0.42 -31.77 -4.66
C GLY A 226 1.73 -31.10 -5.10
N TRP A 227 2.07 -29.89 -4.60
CA TRP A 227 3.33 -29.23 -4.92
C TRP A 227 4.54 -30.04 -4.38
N ARG A 228 5.66 -29.89 -5.07
CA ARG A 228 6.95 -30.50 -4.67
C ARG A 228 7.98 -29.39 -4.45
N PRO A 229 8.97 -29.57 -3.57
CA PRO A 229 10.04 -28.57 -3.37
C PRO A 229 10.76 -28.15 -4.65
N ALA A 230 10.88 -29.06 -5.62
CA ALA A 230 11.47 -28.75 -6.94
C ALA A 230 10.62 -27.74 -7.75
N ASP A 231 9.32 -27.62 -7.48
CA ASP A 231 8.45 -26.69 -8.18
C ASP A 231 8.63 -25.22 -7.72
N LEU A 232 9.30 -25.02 -6.57
CA LEU A 232 9.70 -23.70 -6.11
C LEU A 232 10.81 -23.08 -6.98
N LEU A 233 11.53 -23.88 -7.75
CA LEU A 233 12.59 -23.35 -8.62
C LEU A 233 12.01 -22.38 -9.65
N PRO A 234 12.49 -21.11 -9.67
CA PRO A 234 11.95 -20.10 -10.58
C PRO A 234 12.24 -20.49 -12.03
N ARG A 235 11.23 -20.46 -12.88
CA ARG A 235 11.41 -20.58 -14.34
C ARG A 235 11.40 -19.19 -14.97
N VAL A 236 12.28 -18.96 -15.93
CA VAL A 236 12.46 -17.65 -16.59
C VAL A 236 11.14 -17.05 -17.09
N ILE A 237 10.29 -17.87 -17.74
CA ILE A 237 8.98 -17.41 -18.27
C ILE A 237 8.08 -16.91 -17.14
N THR A 238 7.95 -17.69 -16.05
CA THR A 238 7.10 -17.33 -14.90
C THR A 238 7.70 -16.14 -14.16
N SER A 239 9.01 -16.14 -13.94
CA SER A 239 9.70 -15.02 -13.27
C SER A 239 9.57 -13.72 -14.05
N ARG A 240 9.65 -13.77 -15.39
CA ARG A 240 9.44 -12.60 -16.26
C ARG A 240 8.01 -12.08 -16.17
N ALA A 241 7.01 -12.97 -16.12
CA ALA A 241 5.61 -12.57 -15.97
C ALA A 241 5.37 -11.90 -14.60
N ILE A 242 5.91 -12.47 -13.50
CA ILE A 242 5.81 -11.93 -12.15
C ILE A 242 6.54 -10.58 -12.07
N ALA A 243 7.79 -10.50 -12.54
CA ALA A 243 8.57 -9.27 -12.54
C ALA A 243 7.90 -8.17 -13.38
N GLY A 244 7.31 -8.52 -14.52
CA GLY A 244 6.57 -7.58 -15.38
C GLY A 244 5.34 -6.95 -14.72
N GLN A 245 4.75 -7.61 -13.71
CA GLN A 245 3.67 -7.07 -12.89
C GLN A 245 4.21 -6.39 -11.63
N MET A 246 5.20 -6.99 -10.97
CA MET A 246 5.75 -6.53 -9.71
C MET A 246 6.52 -5.22 -9.86
N LEU A 247 7.45 -5.12 -10.82
CA LEU A 247 8.36 -3.98 -10.93
C LEU A 247 7.63 -2.65 -11.20
N PRO A 248 6.69 -2.54 -12.17
CA PRO A 248 5.96 -1.29 -12.36
C PRO A 248 5.15 -0.88 -11.12
N THR A 249 4.56 -1.86 -10.41
CA THR A 249 3.80 -1.61 -9.18
C THR A 249 4.71 -1.11 -8.06
N THR A 250 5.86 -1.76 -7.86
CA THR A 250 6.89 -1.34 -6.89
C THR A 250 7.38 0.08 -7.20
N MET A 251 7.71 0.35 -8.47
CA MET A 251 8.14 1.69 -8.91
C MET A 251 7.03 2.74 -8.70
N THR A 252 5.76 2.39 -8.90
CA THR A 252 4.64 3.30 -8.61
C THR A 252 4.62 3.69 -7.13
N MET A 253 4.86 2.73 -6.22
CA MET A 253 4.95 3.00 -4.78
C MET A 253 6.16 3.88 -4.43
N MET A 254 7.31 3.65 -5.08
CA MET A 254 8.50 4.51 -4.89
C MET A 254 8.27 5.93 -5.40
N VAL A 255 7.63 6.08 -6.56
CA VAL A 255 7.27 7.38 -7.14
C VAL A 255 6.32 8.14 -6.21
N MET A 256 5.44 7.44 -5.49
CA MET A 256 4.56 8.09 -4.51
C MET A 256 5.34 8.84 -3.43
N MET A 257 6.53 8.38 -3.06
CA MET A 257 7.39 9.08 -2.10
C MET A 257 7.99 10.37 -2.67
N THR A 258 8.22 10.45 -3.98
CA THR A 258 8.82 11.65 -4.60
C THR A 258 7.93 12.88 -4.47
N ALA A 259 6.60 12.71 -4.46
CA ALA A 259 5.66 13.82 -4.25
C ALA A 259 5.92 14.54 -2.92
N GLY A 260 6.11 13.78 -1.83
CA GLY A 260 6.41 14.33 -0.52
C GLY A 260 7.69 15.18 -0.50
N PHE A 261 8.76 14.71 -1.16
CA PHE A 261 10.02 15.48 -1.26
C PHE A 261 9.85 16.76 -2.09
N ILE A 262 9.12 16.70 -3.20
CA ILE A 262 8.84 17.86 -4.04
C ILE A 262 8.04 18.91 -3.26
N VAL A 263 6.99 18.49 -2.57
CA VAL A 263 6.16 19.40 -1.76
C VAL A 263 7.00 20.04 -0.64
N GLN A 264 7.81 19.24 0.09
CA GLN A 264 8.68 19.77 1.14
C GLN A 264 9.73 20.74 0.57
N TYR A 265 10.23 20.52 -0.65
CA TYR A 265 11.14 21.45 -1.31
C TYR A 265 10.51 22.84 -1.50
N TYR A 266 9.23 22.91 -1.89
CA TYR A 266 8.51 24.20 -1.98
C TYR A 266 8.21 24.77 -0.59
N LEU A 267 7.76 23.93 0.34
CA LEU A 267 7.34 24.38 1.68
C LEU A 267 8.48 24.96 2.52
N LYS A 268 9.73 24.48 2.32
CA LYS A 268 10.90 25.04 3.04
C LYS A 268 11.09 26.53 2.80
N THR A 269 10.64 27.08 1.66
CA THR A 269 10.75 28.52 1.34
C THR A 269 9.81 29.37 2.18
N PHE A 270 8.77 28.74 2.77
CA PHE A 270 7.77 29.39 3.62
C PHE A 270 8.01 29.18 5.12
N GLY A 271 9.13 28.53 5.48
CA GLY A 271 9.57 28.34 6.86
C GLY A 271 9.17 27.01 7.47
N MET A 272 9.67 26.77 8.68
CA MET A 272 9.52 25.49 9.38
C MET A 272 8.07 25.15 9.71
N ALA A 273 7.24 26.17 10.02
CA ALA A 273 5.83 25.97 10.32
C ALA A 273 5.06 25.35 9.14
N ALA A 274 5.39 25.71 7.89
CA ALA A 274 4.76 25.14 6.70
C ALA A 274 5.14 23.67 6.50
N VAL A 275 6.40 23.31 6.72
CA VAL A 275 6.87 21.93 6.62
C VAL A 275 6.24 21.07 7.72
N ALA A 276 6.20 21.58 8.97
CA ALA A 276 5.58 20.89 10.09
C ALA A 276 4.07 20.69 9.88
N ALA A 277 3.37 21.72 9.39
CA ALA A 277 1.95 21.69 9.09
C ALA A 277 1.60 20.59 8.07
N TYR A 278 2.37 20.47 7.00
CA TYR A 278 2.20 19.42 6.01
C TYR A 278 2.43 18.02 6.62
N GLY A 279 3.47 17.85 7.43
CA GLY A 279 3.77 16.57 8.08
C GLY A 279 2.63 16.11 9.02
N VAL A 280 2.04 17.03 9.78
CA VAL A 280 0.87 16.74 10.64
C VAL A 280 -0.37 16.45 9.79
N ALA A 281 -0.63 17.27 8.78
CA ALA A 281 -1.81 17.13 7.93
C ALA A 281 -1.82 15.80 7.15
N LEU A 282 -0.66 15.32 6.66
CA LEU A 282 -0.54 14.00 6.04
C LEU A 282 -0.93 12.86 6.99
N ARG A 283 -0.63 12.96 8.28
CA ARG A 283 -1.04 11.94 9.26
C ARG A 283 -2.55 11.90 9.42
N VAL A 284 -3.18 13.06 9.40
CA VAL A 284 -4.65 13.16 9.42
C VAL A 284 -5.24 12.57 8.14
N GLU A 285 -4.74 12.96 6.96
CA GLU A 285 -5.17 12.44 5.66
C GLU A 285 -5.10 10.91 5.60
N GLN A 286 -3.98 10.32 6.06
CA GLN A 286 -3.80 8.87 6.06
C GLN A 286 -4.91 8.11 6.79
N LEU A 287 -5.46 8.65 7.88
CA LEU A 287 -6.57 8.03 8.61
C LEU A 287 -7.82 7.90 7.74
N PHE A 288 -8.10 8.92 6.94
CA PHE A 288 -9.24 8.92 6.00
C PHE A 288 -9.01 8.02 4.78
N LEU A 289 -7.75 7.74 4.42
CA LEU A 289 -7.41 6.86 3.30
C LEU A 289 -7.40 5.36 3.68
N LEU A 290 -7.33 4.98 4.96
CA LEU A 290 -7.31 3.56 5.36
C LEU A 290 -8.50 2.75 4.82
N PRO A 291 -9.77 3.21 4.92
CA PRO A 291 -10.90 2.49 4.34
C PRO A 291 -10.83 2.41 2.81
N VAL A 292 -10.27 3.42 2.16
CA VAL A 292 -10.08 3.46 0.70
C VAL A 292 -9.10 2.37 0.26
N PHE A 293 -7.99 2.20 0.97
CA PHE A 293 -7.03 1.14 0.68
C PHE A 293 -7.65 -0.26 0.85
N GLY A 294 -8.50 -0.45 1.86
CA GLY A 294 -9.29 -1.68 2.01
C GLY A 294 -10.18 -1.95 0.80
N LEU A 295 -10.92 -0.92 0.36
CA LEU A 295 -11.84 -1.00 -0.77
C LEU A 295 -11.11 -1.26 -2.09
N THR A 296 -10.05 -0.51 -2.38
CA THR A 296 -9.26 -0.66 -3.62
C THR A 296 -8.42 -1.93 -3.64
N GLY A 297 -7.99 -2.42 -2.46
CA GLY A 297 -7.36 -3.72 -2.29
C GLY A 297 -8.30 -4.88 -2.63
N ALA A 298 -9.59 -4.77 -2.28
CA ALA A 298 -10.61 -5.74 -2.66
C ALA A 298 -10.94 -5.73 -4.17
N LEU A 299 -10.84 -4.58 -4.82
CA LEU A 299 -11.10 -4.45 -6.26
C LEU A 299 -10.18 -5.34 -7.11
N LEU A 300 -8.90 -5.42 -6.75
CA LEU A 300 -7.89 -6.12 -7.53
C LEU A 300 -8.24 -7.61 -7.73
N PRO A 301 -8.48 -8.44 -6.69
CA PRO A 301 -8.84 -9.84 -6.89
C PRO A 301 -10.21 -10.02 -7.55
N ILE A 302 -11.20 -9.15 -7.27
CA ILE A 302 -12.51 -9.22 -7.90
C ILE A 302 -12.38 -9.03 -9.41
N VAL A 303 -11.68 -8.00 -9.86
CA VAL A 303 -11.47 -7.74 -11.28
C VAL A 303 -10.60 -8.83 -11.91
N ALA A 304 -9.55 -9.29 -11.24
CA ALA A 304 -8.65 -10.32 -11.77
C ALA A 304 -9.38 -11.63 -12.07
N GLN A 305 -10.23 -12.12 -11.14
CA GLN A 305 -11.02 -13.34 -11.38
C GLN A 305 -12.06 -13.15 -12.48
N ASN A 306 -12.80 -12.02 -12.49
CA ASN A 306 -13.80 -11.76 -13.53
C ASN A 306 -13.17 -11.60 -14.91
N TYR A 307 -12.02 -10.90 -15.00
CA TYR A 307 -11.29 -10.78 -16.27
C TYR A 307 -10.76 -12.13 -16.77
N GLY A 308 -10.23 -12.95 -15.87
CA GLY A 308 -9.80 -14.32 -16.19
C GLY A 308 -10.93 -15.22 -16.64
N ALA A 309 -12.12 -15.08 -16.05
CA ALA A 309 -13.33 -15.81 -16.41
C ALA A 309 -13.96 -15.37 -17.74
N GLY A 310 -13.46 -14.30 -18.37
CA GLY A 310 -14.11 -13.73 -19.55
C GLY A 310 -15.33 -12.86 -19.25
N GLU A 311 -15.66 -12.63 -17.98
CA GLU A 311 -16.81 -11.84 -17.51
C GLU A 311 -16.49 -10.34 -17.53
N MET A 312 -16.34 -9.80 -18.75
CA MET A 312 -15.88 -8.41 -18.97
C MET A 312 -16.84 -7.36 -18.42
N ALA A 313 -18.14 -7.64 -18.47
CA ALA A 313 -19.17 -6.77 -17.90
C ALA A 313 -19.02 -6.66 -16.39
N ARG A 314 -18.80 -7.79 -15.70
CA ARG A 314 -18.63 -7.83 -14.26
C ARG A 314 -17.31 -7.18 -13.82
N ALA A 315 -16.24 -7.31 -14.62
CA ALA A 315 -14.97 -6.60 -14.35
C ALA A 315 -15.16 -5.07 -14.38
N ARG A 316 -15.96 -4.54 -15.31
CA ARG A 316 -16.35 -3.12 -15.36
C ARG A 316 -17.24 -2.73 -14.18
N GLU A 317 -18.27 -3.53 -13.92
CA GLU A 317 -19.20 -3.32 -12.80
C GLU A 317 -18.45 -3.24 -11.46
N ALA A 318 -17.41 -4.06 -11.25
CA ALA A 318 -16.59 -4.01 -10.06
C ALA A 318 -15.88 -2.65 -9.88
N LEU A 319 -15.35 -2.04 -10.96
CA LEU A 319 -14.74 -0.71 -10.89
C LEU A 319 -15.79 0.36 -10.49
N PHE A 320 -16.96 0.35 -11.13
CA PHE A 320 -18.02 1.31 -10.82
C PHE A 320 -18.59 1.10 -9.41
N THR A 321 -18.71 -0.14 -8.96
CA THR A 321 -19.14 -0.46 -7.58
C THR A 321 -18.12 0.03 -6.56
N CYS A 322 -16.80 -0.12 -6.85
CA CYS A 322 -15.74 0.44 -6.02
C CYS A 322 -15.84 1.97 -5.94
N TRP A 323 -16.01 2.65 -7.08
CA TRP A 323 -16.22 4.10 -7.10
C TRP A 323 -17.47 4.52 -6.33
N LYS A 324 -18.58 3.81 -6.51
CA LYS A 324 -19.82 4.09 -5.80
C LYS A 324 -19.63 4.04 -4.28
N TYR A 325 -19.08 2.94 -3.77
CA TYR A 325 -18.88 2.79 -2.32
C TYR A 325 -17.85 3.77 -1.77
N GLY A 326 -16.76 3.98 -2.51
CA GLY A 326 -15.74 4.95 -2.11
C GLY A 326 -16.26 6.38 -2.11
N LEU A 327 -17.06 6.79 -3.13
CA LEU A 327 -17.65 8.12 -3.17
C LEU A 327 -18.71 8.32 -2.08
N ILE A 328 -19.50 7.29 -1.73
CA ILE A 328 -20.42 7.34 -0.59
C ILE A 328 -19.64 7.55 0.71
N PHE A 329 -18.54 6.84 0.92
CA PHE A 329 -17.67 7.06 2.07
C PHE A 329 -17.08 8.47 2.08
N MET A 330 -16.57 8.95 0.95
CA MET A 330 -15.98 10.28 0.81
C MET A 330 -17.01 11.41 0.98
N ALA A 331 -18.28 11.18 0.62
CA ALA A 331 -19.36 12.15 0.86
C ALA A 331 -19.56 12.45 2.36
N VAL A 332 -19.17 11.55 3.24
CA VAL A 332 -19.15 11.76 4.71
C VAL A 332 -17.77 12.23 5.17
N ALA A 333 -16.71 11.57 4.71
CA ALA A 333 -15.34 11.82 5.15
C ALA A 333 -14.84 13.23 4.81
N CYS A 334 -15.17 13.74 3.61
CA CYS A 334 -14.70 15.05 3.16
C CYS A 334 -15.30 16.21 3.95
N PRO A 335 -16.62 16.28 4.21
CA PRO A 335 -17.18 17.29 5.12
C PRO A 335 -16.58 17.21 6.53
N VAL A 336 -16.41 16.00 7.07
CA VAL A 336 -15.76 15.83 8.38
C VAL A 336 -14.34 16.39 8.36
N LEU A 337 -13.53 16.04 7.35
CA LEU A 337 -12.18 16.57 7.22
C LEU A 337 -12.17 18.10 7.08
N PHE A 338 -13.06 18.66 6.28
CA PHE A 338 -13.13 20.10 6.01
C PHE A 338 -13.53 20.92 7.26
N PHE A 339 -14.59 20.50 7.96
CA PHE A 339 -15.10 21.24 9.12
C PHE A 339 -14.34 20.94 10.40
N ALA A 340 -13.92 19.70 10.61
CA ALA A 340 -13.15 19.30 11.79
C ALA A 340 -11.63 19.54 11.66
N ALA A 341 -11.13 20.03 10.51
CA ALA A 341 -9.70 20.28 10.28
C ALA A 341 -9.00 21.01 11.43
N PRO A 342 -9.56 22.11 12.02
CA PRO A 342 -8.92 22.76 13.16
C PRO A 342 -8.79 21.87 14.40
N LEU A 343 -9.81 21.06 14.66
CA LEU A 343 -9.79 20.10 15.78
C LEU A 343 -8.77 18.99 15.55
N LEU A 344 -8.77 18.43 14.34
CA LEU A 344 -7.86 17.34 13.95
C LEU A 344 -6.39 17.79 14.01
N MET A 345 -6.06 19.00 13.58
CA MET A 345 -4.73 19.58 13.71
C MET A 345 -4.32 19.77 15.17
N ARG A 346 -5.24 20.25 16.03
CA ARG A 346 -4.99 20.45 17.46
C ARG A 346 -4.70 19.16 18.23
N LEU A 347 -5.08 18.01 17.73
CA LEU A 347 -4.72 16.72 18.34
C LEU A 347 -3.21 16.43 18.28
N PHE A 348 -2.50 17.08 17.33
CA PHE A 348 -1.07 16.79 17.08
C PHE A 348 -0.16 17.98 17.44
N THR A 349 -0.68 19.19 17.48
CA THR A 349 0.13 20.39 17.75
C THR A 349 -0.71 21.49 18.38
N SER A 350 -0.05 22.33 19.20
CA SER A 350 -0.62 23.56 19.77
C SER A 350 -0.11 24.83 19.09
N ASP A 351 0.81 24.74 18.12
CA ASP A 351 1.35 25.89 17.39
C ASP A 351 0.28 26.50 16.48
N PRO A 352 -0.11 27.79 16.67
CA PRO A 352 -1.17 28.43 15.88
C PRO A 352 -0.87 28.53 14.39
N ASP A 353 0.39 28.76 14.00
CA ASP A 353 0.79 28.87 12.60
C ASP A 353 0.76 27.52 11.90
N VAL A 354 1.24 26.47 12.58
CA VAL A 354 1.15 25.08 12.07
C VAL A 354 -0.31 24.68 11.89
N ILE A 355 -1.19 25.00 12.86
CA ILE A 355 -2.62 24.71 12.75
C ILE A 355 -3.24 25.47 11.57
N ARG A 356 -2.99 26.77 11.44
CA ARG A 356 -3.56 27.62 10.38
C ARG A 356 -3.18 27.10 8.98
N ILE A 357 -1.90 26.80 8.77
CA ILE A 357 -1.38 26.28 7.51
C ILE A 357 -1.91 24.87 7.23
N GLY A 358 -1.91 23.98 8.23
CA GLY A 358 -2.41 22.61 8.09
C GLY A 358 -3.91 22.55 7.80
N VAL A 359 -4.71 23.43 8.43
CA VAL A 359 -6.15 23.58 8.13
C VAL A 359 -6.37 23.99 6.69
N SER A 360 -5.54 24.90 6.14
CA SER A 360 -5.65 25.31 4.74
C SER A 360 -5.39 24.14 3.79
N TYR A 361 -4.40 23.28 4.10
CA TYR A 361 -4.13 22.05 3.37
C TYR A 361 -5.32 21.09 3.44
N LEU A 362 -5.77 20.71 4.64
CA LEU A 362 -6.84 19.73 4.85
C LEU A 362 -8.16 20.15 4.20
N ARG A 363 -8.43 21.45 4.10
CA ARG A 363 -9.61 21.96 3.39
C ARG A 363 -9.51 21.77 1.88
N VAL A 364 -8.33 21.98 1.28
CA VAL A 364 -8.10 21.70 -0.14
C VAL A 364 -8.12 20.18 -0.38
N ASP A 365 -7.49 19.42 0.51
CA ASP A 365 -7.43 17.97 0.45
C ASP A 365 -8.83 17.32 0.53
N GLY A 366 -9.73 17.85 1.35
CA GLY A 366 -11.13 17.43 1.43
C GLY A 366 -11.87 17.43 0.08
N PHE A 367 -11.45 18.28 -0.87
CA PHE A 367 -12.02 18.29 -2.22
C PHE A 367 -11.34 17.28 -3.16
N ILE A 368 -10.09 16.91 -2.90
CA ILE A 368 -9.33 16.00 -3.79
C ILE A 368 -9.28 14.54 -3.31
N LEU A 369 -9.62 14.27 -2.05
CA LEU A 369 -9.72 12.88 -1.52
C LEU A 369 -10.63 11.96 -2.36
N PRO A 370 -11.82 12.38 -2.84
CA PRO A 370 -12.64 11.55 -3.73
C PRO A 370 -11.90 11.21 -5.03
N ILE A 371 -11.06 12.11 -5.52
CA ILE A 371 -10.26 11.92 -6.73
C ILE A 371 -9.12 10.93 -6.45
N TYR A 372 -8.45 11.02 -5.31
CA TYR A 372 -7.47 10.01 -4.88
C TYR A 372 -8.08 8.61 -4.82
N MET A 373 -9.28 8.49 -4.25
CA MET A 373 -10.02 7.22 -4.21
C MET A 373 -10.24 6.66 -5.62
N MET A 374 -10.69 7.48 -6.58
CA MET A 374 -10.89 7.05 -7.96
C MET A 374 -9.58 6.62 -8.63
N LEU A 375 -8.48 7.35 -8.38
CA LEU A 375 -7.14 7.04 -8.88
C LEU A 375 -6.60 5.71 -8.32
N PHE A 376 -6.77 5.46 -7.02
CA PHE A 376 -6.37 4.18 -6.41
C PHE A 376 -7.19 3.01 -6.96
N ALA A 377 -8.49 3.20 -7.20
CA ALA A 377 -9.33 2.21 -7.84
C ALA A 377 -8.87 1.92 -9.29
N ILE A 378 -8.55 2.95 -10.09
CA ILE A 378 -7.99 2.79 -11.43
C ILE A 378 -6.66 2.02 -11.38
N ASN A 379 -5.78 2.32 -10.43
CA ASN A 379 -4.52 1.61 -10.28
C ASN A 379 -4.74 0.11 -10.03
N SER A 380 -5.62 -0.24 -9.08
CA SER A 380 -5.97 -1.64 -8.80
C SER A 380 -6.61 -2.32 -10.01
N PHE A 381 -7.47 -1.61 -10.75
CA PHE A 381 -8.12 -2.11 -11.96
C PHE A 381 -7.10 -2.42 -13.08
N LEU A 382 -6.19 -1.50 -13.37
CA LEU A 382 -5.16 -1.70 -14.40
C LEU A 382 -4.18 -2.82 -14.02
N GLN A 383 -3.85 -2.96 -12.74
CA GLN A 383 -3.05 -4.08 -12.24
C GLN A 383 -3.76 -5.42 -12.44
N ALA A 384 -5.05 -5.50 -12.13
CA ALA A 384 -5.87 -6.70 -12.32
C ALA A 384 -5.97 -7.11 -13.81
N LEU A 385 -6.01 -6.14 -14.72
CA LEU A 385 -5.99 -6.35 -16.18
C LEU A 385 -4.58 -6.67 -16.72
N LYS A 386 -3.59 -6.89 -15.88
CA LYS A 386 -2.19 -7.14 -16.24
C LYS A 386 -1.53 -6.00 -17.03
N ARG A 387 -1.90 -4.76 -16.73
CA ARG A 387 -1.36 -3.54 -17.37
C ARG A 387 -0.78 -2.54 -16.36
N PRO A 388 0.08 -2.97 -15.39
CA PRO A 388 0.59 -2.11 -14.32
C PRO A 388 1.53 -1.01 -14.82
N ILE A 389 2.09 -1.13 -16.02
CA ILE A 389 2.97 -0.10 -16.58
C ILE A 389 2.27 1.25 -16.72
N TRP A 390 0.98 1.25 -16.99
CA TRP A 390 0.20 2.48 -17.08
C TRP A 390 0.04 3.16 -15.72
N THR A 391 -0.04 2.39 -14.63
CA THR A 391 -0.09 2.96 -13.27
C THR A 391 1.21 3.69 -12.93
N LEU A 392 2.35 3.18 -13.39
CA LEU A 392 3.65 3.82 -13.24
C LEU A 392 3.71 5.15 -13.99
N TRP A 393 3.32 5.20 -15.25
CA TRP A 393 3.34 6.45 -16.04
C TRP A 393 2.39 7.51 -15.48
N ILE A 394 1.18 7.10 -15.08
CA ILE A 394 0.23 7.97 -14.37
C ILE A 394 0.85 8.50 -13.07
N GLY A 395 1.51 7.60 -12.32
CA GLY A 395 2.19 7.97 -11.07
C GLY A 395 3.32 8.98 -11.30
N ILE A 396 4.22 8.75 -12.26
CA ILE A 396 5.31 9.68 -12.61
C ILE A 396 4.76 11.05 -13.01
N TYR A 397 3.75 11.06 -13.90
CA TYR A 397 3.11 12.32 -14.27
C TYR A 397 2.56 13.06 -13.06
N ARG A 398 1.69 12.40 -12.29
CA ARG A 398 0.92 13.03 -11.21
C ARG A 398 1.78 13.39 -10.01
N GLN A 399 2.67 12.49 -9.57
CA GLN A 399 3.36 12.61 -8.28
C GLN A 399 4.73 13.28 -8.39
N SER A 400 5.31 13.35 -9.59
CA SER A 400 6.59 14.00 -9.80
C SER A 400 6.43 15.24 -10.68
N PHE A 401 6.18 15.05 -11.97
CA PHE A 401 6.11 16.15 -12.92
C PHE A 401 4.97 17.13 -12.62
N GLY A 402 3.75 16.64 -12.45
CA GLY A 402 2.56 17.50 -12.25
C GLY A 402 2.65 18.32 -10.97
N VAL A 403 2.99 17.67 -9.83
CA VAL A 403 3.17 18.40 -8.57
C VAL A 403 4.26 19.45 -8.70
N ALA A 404 5.42 19.12 -9.27
CA ALA A 404 6.51 20.09 -9.45
C ALA A 404 6.09 21.25 -10.36
N PHE A 405 5.51 20.95 -11.52
CA PHE A 405 5.15 21.94 -12.52
C PHE A 405 4.04 22.90 -12.06
N PHE A 406 2.93 22.35 -11.55
CA PHE A 406 1.81 23.18 -11.11
C PHE A 406 2.14 23.96 -9.82
N SER A 407 2.89 23.37 -8.87
CA SER A 407 3.35 24.12 -7.70
C SER A 407 4.27 25.28 -8.11
N TRP A 408 5.15 25.05 -9.10
CA TRP A 408 5.98 26.12 -9.64
C TRP A 408 5.15 27.28 -10.22
N ILE A 409 4.12 26.98 -11.02
CA ILE A 409 3.22 28.00 -11.58
C ILE A 409 2.54 28.79 -10.46
N TYR A 410 1.92 28.10 -9.50
CA TYR A 410 1.11 28.77 -8.47
C TYR A 410 1.96 29.51 -7.45
N VAL A 411 3.16 29.03 -7.13
CA VAL A 411 4.03 29.65 -6.14
C VAL A 411 4.82 30.83 -6.75
N TYR A 412 5.44 30.63 -7.92
CA TYR A 412 6.38 31.63 -8.47
C TYR A 412 5.79 32.52 -9.57
N LEU A 413 4.85 32.02 -10.38
CA LEU A 413 4.24 32.80 -11.45
C LEU A 413 3.01 33.56 -10.98
N LEU A 414 2.18 32.95 -10.11
CA LEU A 414 0.95 33.54 -9.58
C LEU A 414 1.10 34.09 -8.15
N ASP A 415 2.25 33.89 -7.51
CA ASP A 415 2.61 34.38 -6.16
C ASP A 415 1.55 34.09 -5.08
N LEU A 416 0.96 32.90 -5.11
CA LEU A 416 -0.07 32.48 -4.16
C LEU A 416 0.47 31.99 -2.81
N GLY A 417 1.79 32.07 -2.59
CA GLY A 417 2.41 31.63 -1.34
C GLY A 417 2.18 30.12 -1.06
N VAL A 418 2.00 29.78 0.22
CA VAL A 418 1.80 28.36 0.66
C VAL A 418 0.57 27.73 0.01
N ILE A 419 -0.51 28.48 -0.19
CA ILE A 419 -1.74 27.99 -0.83
C ILE A 419 -1.47 27.56 -2.28
N GLY A 420 -0.51 28.20 -2.94
CA GLY A 420 -0.06 27.81 -4.29
C GLY A 420 0.46 26.37 -4.35
N VAL A 421 1.11 25.89 -3.28
CA VAL A 421 1.55 24.48 -3.21
C VAL A 421 0.35 23.53 -3.15
N TRP A 422 -0.67 23.89 -2.36
CA TRP A 422 -1.90 23.08 -2.23
C TRP A 422 -2.66 23.01 -3.55
N PHE A 423 -2.80 24.14 -4.25
CA PHE A 423 -3.40 24.16 -5.59
C PHE A 423 -2.56 23.42 -6.62
N GLY A 424 -1.24 23.42 -6.50
CA GLY A 424 -0.34 22.61 -7.32
C GLY A 424 -0.61 21.12 -7.19
N ILE A 425 -0.76 20.64 -5.95
CA ILE A 425 -1.14 19.26 -5.66
C ILE A 425 -2.54 18.97 -6.24
N ALA A 426 -3.52 19.81 -5.97
CA ALA A 426 -4.90 19.62 -6.41
C ALA A 426 -5.00 19.55 -7.94
N THR A 427 -4.36 20.47 -8.65
CA THR A 427 -4.34 20.49 -10.12
C THR A 427 -3.65 19.27 -10.71
N SER A 428 -2.53 18.85 -10.10
CA SER A 428 -1.83 17.62 -10.51
C SER A 428 -2.72 16.38 -10.34
N VAL A 429 -3.48 16.30 -9.25
CA VAL A 429 -4.39 15.18 -8.98
C VAL A 429 -5.57 15.20 -9.95
N LEU A 430 -6.16 16.36 -10.24
CA LEU A 430 -7.25 16.51 -11.21
C LEU A 430 -6.83 16.14 -12.63
N THR A 431 -5.72 16.69 -13.11
CA THR A 431 -5.18 16.38 -14.45
C THR A 431 -4.71 14.94 -14.53
N GLY A 432 -4.18 14.39 -13.43
CA GLY A 432 -3.84 12.98 -13.29
C GLY A 432 -5.05 12.06 -13.39
N LEU A 433 -6.23 12.45 -12.83
CA LEU A 433 -7.47 11.70 -13.01
C LEU A 433 -7.91 11.71 -14.47
N LEU A 434 -7.90 12.87 -15.14
CA LEU A 434 -8.27 12.96 -16.56
C LEU A 434 -7.38 12.04 -17.42
N LEU A 435 -6.08 12.10 -17.23
CA LEU A 435 -5.13 11.21 -17.91
C LEU A 435 -5.42 9.74 -17.60
N SER A 436 -5.70 9.41 -16.35
CA SER A 436 -6.01 8.05 -15.90
C SER A 436 -7.29 7.52 -16.56
N LEU A 437 -8.32 8.34 -16.66
CA LEU A 437 -9.59 7.98 -17.32
C LEU A 437 -9.39 7.75 -18.82
N LEU A 438 -8.59 8.58 -19.50
CA LEU A 438 -8.27 8.39 -20.92
C LEU A 438 -7.51 7.08 -21.16
N ILE A 439 -6.47 6.82 -20.37
CA ILE A 439 -5.68 5.58 -20.47
C ILE A 439 -6.55 4.37 -20.15
N THR A 440 -7.32 4.43 -19.06
CA THR A 440 -8.21 3.30 -18.67
C THR A 440 -9.29 3.07 -19.70
N GLY A 441 -9.86 4.12 -20.30
CA GLY A 441 -10.81 4.03 -21.39
C GLY A 441 -10.20 3.36 -22.62
N HIS A 442 -8.96 3.70 -22.98
CA HIS A 442 -8.22 3.07 -24.07
C HIS A 442 -7.95 1.58 -23.80
N VAL A 443 -7.42 1.26 -22.63
CA VAL A 443 -7.14 -0.14 -22.20
C VAL A 443 -8.44 -0.95 -22.13
N ALA A 444 -9.51 -0.39 -21.57
CA ALA A 444 -10.81 -1.05 -21.50
C ALA A 444 -11.42 -1.27 -22.89
N LYS A 445 -11.22 -0.35 -23.84
CA LYS A 445 -11.66 -0.54 -25.22
C LYS A 445 -10.96 -1.74 -25.88
N GLN A 446 -9.67 -1.91 -25.63
CA GLN A 446 -8.89 -3.03 -26.17
C GLN A 446 -9.23 -4.38 -25.53
N LEU A 447 -9.43 -4.41 -24.19
CA LEU A 447 -9.52 -5.65 -23.43
C LEU A 447 -10.95 -6.04 -23.04
N LEU A 448 -11.85 -5.05 -22.86
CA LEU A 448 -13.19 -5.24 -22.29
C LEU A 448 -14.31 -4.77 -23.26
N GLY A 449 -13.96 -4.37 -24.48
CA GLY A 449 -14.92 -3.82 -25.45
C GLY A 449 -15.38 -2.39 -25.15
N GLY A 450 -14.79 -1.72 -24.15
CA GLY A 450 -15.08 -0.34 -23.72
C GLY A 450 -15.43 -0.23 -22.26
N LEU A 451 -15.13 0.92 -21.64
CA LEU A 451 -15.40 1.16 -20.21
C LEU A 451 -16.90 1.45 -19.97
N TRP A 452 -17.53 2.21 -20.87
CA TRP A 452 -18.90 2.72 -20.75
C TRP A 452 -19.96 1.92 -21.53
N ARG A 453 -19.57 0.78 -22.13
CA ARG A 453 -20.50 -0.03 -22.89
C ARG A 453 -21.55 -0.63 -21.93
N ARG A 454 -22.81 -0.26 -22.08
CA ARG A 454 -23.93 -1.02 -21.53
C ARG A 454 -24.07 -2.25 -22.42
N ASP A 455 -23.83 -3.44 -21.88
CA ASP A 455 -24.22 -4.66 -22.59
C ASP A 455 -25.75 -4.59 -22.73
N ALA A 456 -26.22 -4.55 -23.97
CA ALA A 456 -27.64 -4.70 -24.24
C ALA A 456 -28.05 -6.02 -23.58
N GLY A 457 -28.97 -5.94 -22.62
CA GLY A 457 -29.40 -7.07 -21.83
C GLY A 457 -29.67 -8.24 -22.76
N THR A 458 -29.23 -9.41 -22.38
CA THR A 458 -29.71 -10.67 -22.97
C THR A 458 -31.23 -10.66 -22.79
N SER A 459 -31.90 -10.19 -23.82
CA SER A 459 -33.34 -10.37 -23.97
C SER A 459 -33.60 -11.86 -23.84
N THR A 460 -34.25 -12.23 -22.77
CA THR A 460 -34.90 -13.51 -22.61
C THR A 460 -35.74 -13.73 -23.88
N ALA A 461 -35.32 -14.70 -24.69
CA ALA A 461 -36.20 -15.22 -25.74
C ALA A 461 -37.46 -15.71 -25.07
N PRO A 462 -38.65 -15.37 -25.60
CA PRO A 462 -39.87 -15.98 -25.12
C PRO A 462 -39.84 -17.47 -25.49
N SER A 463 -40.09 -18.30 -24.53
CA SER A 463 -40.43 -19.70 -24.73
C SER A 463 -41.72 -19.78 -25.51
N ASP A 464 -41.67 -20.27 -26.73
CA ASP A 464 -42.78 -20.92 -27.37
C ASP A 464 -42.80 -22.42 -27.04
#